data_14a24729a972897437a624d7880b5e8c
#
_entry.id   14a24729a972897437a624d7880b5e8c
#
_cell.length_a   1.000
_cell.length_b   1.000
_cell.length_c   1.000
_cell.angle_alpha   90.00
_cell.angle_beta   90.00
_cell.angle_gamma   90.00
#
_symmetry.space_group_name_H-M   'P 1'
#
loop_
_entity.id
_entity.type
_entity.pdbx_description
1 polymer ?
#
loop_
_entity_poly.entity_id
_entity_poly.type
_entity_poly.pdbx_seq_one_letter_code
_entity_poly.pdbx_strand_id
1 'polypeptide(L)'
;MIRHMIFWDLADPNTDRSELAAFLKSTFDPMVGAVPGLRRAHIGFDQGMGTHDVGLCCDLDSLEALAAYQDYPPHVAFKNWAKEHFKERCCVDLEVSE
;
A
#
# COMPACT_ATOMS: atom_id res chain seq x y z
N MET A 1 -4.38 -15.20 8.66
CA MET A 1 -3.82 -13.88 8.34
C MET A 1 -4.17 -13.51 6.90
N ILE A 2 -4.47 -12.25 6.66
CA ILE A 2 -4.77 -11.75 5.33
C ILE A 2 -3.58 -10.97 4.81
N ARG A 3 -3.13 -11.26 3.60
CA ARG A 3 -2.11 -10.49 2.90
C ARG A 3 -2.78 -9.69 1.79
N HIS A 4 -2.81 -8.37 1.96
CA HIS A 4 -3.39 -7.42 1.04
C HIS A 4 -2.29 -6.90 0.13
N MET A 5 -2.42 -7.11 -1.17
CA MET A 5 -1.39 -6.73 -2.14
C MET A 5 -2.01 -5.83 -3.20
N ILE A 6 -1.39 -4.68 -3.42
CA ILE A 6 -1.80 -3.74 -4.46
C ILE A 6 -0.58 -3.35 -5.28
N PHE A 7 -0.79 -3.20 -6.59
CA PHE A 7 0.23 -2.75 -7.53
C PHE A 7 -0.33 -1.62 -8.37
N TRP A 8 0.53 -0.66 -8.71
CA TRP A 8 0.17 0.50 -9.55
C TRP A 8 1.32 0.85 -10.48
N ASP A 9 0.98 1.62 -11.52
CA ASP A 9 1.96 2.35 -12.30
C ASP A 9 1.94 3.82 -11.88
N LEU A 10 3.06 4.51 -12.09
CA LEU A 10 3.14 5.95 -11.89
C LEU A 10 2.35 6.66 -13.00
N ALA A 11 1.49 7.60 -12.62
CA ALA A 11 0.77 8.41 -13.60
C ALA A 11 1.74 9.30 -14.37
N ASP A 12 2.76 9.84 -13.69
CA ASP A 12 3.83 10.63 -14.29
C ASP A 12 5.13 9.82 -14.26
N PRO A 13 5.66 9.39 -15.43
CA PRO A 13 6.90 8.62 -15.48
C PRO A 13 8.14 9.39 -15.02
N ASN A 14 8.04 10.72 -14.93
CA ASN A 14 9.14 11.59 -14.49
C ASN A 14 9.11 11.87 -12.98
N THR A 15 8.23 11.20 -12.23
CA THR A 15 8.15 11.34 -10.77
C THR A 15 9.52 11.10 -10.13
N ASP A 16 9.90 11.96 -9.18
CA ASP A 16 11.09 11.74 -8.37
C ASP A 16 10.83 10.59 -7.39
N ARG A 17 11.45 9.44 -7.67
CA ARG A 17 11.22 8.21 -6.91
C ARG A 17 11.77 8.30 -5.47
N SER A 18 12.84 9.06 -5.24
CA SER A 18 13.39 9.24 -3.90
C SER A 18 12.45 10.03 -3.00
N GLU A 19 11.89 11.12 -3.52
CA GLU A 19 10.90 11.92 -2.79
C GLU A 19 9.63 11.12 -2.54
N LEU A 20 9.16 10.41 -3.56
CA LEU A 20 7.95 9.59 -3.43
C LEU A 20 8.17 8.45 -2.43
N ALA A 21 9.31 7.78 -2.45
CA ALA A 21 9.63 6.72 -1.49
C ALA A 21 9.57 7.23 -0.05
N ALA A 22 10.13 8.40 0.21
CA ALA A 22 10.10 9.01 1.55
C ALA A 22 8.66 9.34 1.97
N PHE A 23 7.85 9.88 1.07
CA PHE A 23 6.44 10.17 1.33
C PHE A 23 5.65 8.89 1.66
N LEU A 24 5.82 7.84 0.86
CA LEU A 24 5.11 6.57 1.05
C LEU A 24 5.49 5.93 2.38
N LYS A 25 6.77 5.91 2.71
CA LYS A 25 7.24 5.38 3.99
C LYS A 25 6.67 6.16 5.16
N SER A 26 6.69 7.48 5.09
CA SER A 26 6.15 8.34 6.16
C SER A 26 4.63 8.19 6.31
N THR A 27 3.94 7.77 5.24
CA THR A 27 2.49 7.54 5.25
C THR A 27 2.14 6.20 5.90
N PHE A 28 2.85 5.13 5.55
CA PHE A 28 2.49 3.77 5.95
C PHE A 28 3.14 3.31 7.26
N ASP A 29 4.37 3.70 7.55
CA ASP A 29 5.04 3.28 8.78
C ASP A 29 4.23 3.59 10.06
N PRO A 30 3.63 4.79 10.21
CA PRO A 30 2.83 5.09 11.40
C PRO A 30 1.53 4.29 11.50
N MET A 31 1.03 3.72 10.42
CA MET A 31 -0.20 2.94 10.45
C MET A 31 -0.01 1.62 11.17
N VAL A 32 1.19 1.04 11.09
CA VAL A 32 1.51 -0.20 11.81
C VAL A 32 1.56 0.13 13.30
N GLY A 33 0.72 -0.55 14.08
CA GLY A 33 0.55 -0.27 15.50
C GLY A 33 -0.56 0.74 15.81
N ALA A 34 -0.97 1.57 14.84
CA ALA A 34 -2.10 2.48 14.99
C ALA A 34 -3.40 1.85 14.50
N VAL A 35 -3.36 1.08 13.41
CA VAL A 35 -4.52 0.35 12.89
C VAL A 35 -4.59 -1.01 13.57
N PRO A 36 -5.66 -1.31 14.31
CA PRO A 36 -5.79 -2.62 14.97
C PRO A 36 -5.70 -3.76 13.96
N GLY A 37 -4.81 -4.72 14.22
CA GLY A 37 -4.65 -5.89 13.37
C GLY A 37 -3.75 -5.70 12.16
N LEU A 38 -3.27 -4.50 11.88
CA LEU A 38 -2.27 -4.28 10.83
C LEU A 38 -0.88 -4.60 11.39
N ARG A 39 -0.32 -5.72 10.96
CA ARG A 39 0.96 -6.23 11.46
C ARG A 39 2.16 -5.65 10.71
N ARG A 40 2.05 -5.53 9.41
CA ARG A 40 3.13 -5.06 8.53
C ARG A 40 2.54 -4.32 7.35
N ALA A 41 3.26 -3.31 6.88
CA ALA A 41 2.96 -2.60 5.65
C ALA A 41 4.27 -2.26 4.96
N HIS A 42 4.49 -2.81 3.77
CA HIS A 42 5.67 -2.54 2.96
C HIS A 42 5.23 -1.94 1.63
N ILE A 43 5.79 -0.80 1.29
CA ILE A 43 5.51 -0.14 0.02
C ILE A 43 6.84 0.26 -0.61
N GLY A 44 6.95 0.07 -1.92
CA GLY A 44 8.19 0.38 -2.62
C GLY A 44 8.05 0.24 -4.12
N PHE A 45 9.18 0.40 -4.79
CA PHE A 45 9.25 0.41 -6.24
C PHE A 45 9.79 -0.90 -6.79
N ASP A 46 9.30 -1.24 -8.01
CA ASP A 46 9.83 -2.35 -8.77
C ASP A 46 11.32 -2.14 -9.07
N GLN A 47 12.07 -3.23 -9.06
CA GLN A 47 13.53 -3.20 -9.26
C GLN A 47 13.94 -3.45 -10.71
N GLY A 48 12.98 -3.39 -11.65
CA GLY A 48 13.24 -3.44 -13.08
C GLY A 48 12.82 -4.70 -13.80
N MET A 49 12.33 -5.71 -13.08
CA MET A 49 11.90 -6.99 -13.66
C MET A 49 10.39 -7.18 -13.67
N GLY A 50 9.65 -6.35 -12.97
CA GLY A 50 8.20 -6.47 -12.84
C GLY A 50 7.45 -5.72 -13.92
N THR A 51 6.12 -5.84 -13.88
CA THR A 51 5.22 -5.24 -14.86
C THR A 51 4.53 -3.98 -14.36
N HIS A 52 4.72 -3.62 -13.09
CA HIS A 52 4.18 -2.42 -12.47
C HIS A 52 5.30 -1.66 -11.77
N ASP A 53 5.05 -0.40 -11.46
CA ASP A 53 6.08 0.49 -10.89
C ASP A 53 6.14 0.43 -9.36
N VAL A 54 4.99 0.29 -8.71
CA VAL A 54 4.85 0.43 -7.25
C VAL A 54 4.07 -0.75 -6.68
N GLY A 55 4.52 -1.28 -5.56
CA GLY A 55 3.83 -2.35 -4.86
C GLY A 55 3.63 -2.04 -3.38
N LEU A 56 2.46 -2.42 -2.85
CA LEU A 56 2.14 -2.38 -1.43
C LEU A 56 1.78 -3.79 -0.98
N CYS A 57 2.35 -4.22 0.14
CA CYS A 57 2.02 -5.49 0.77
C CYS A 57 1.73 -5.25 2.25
N CYS A 58 0.49 -5.54 2.66
CA CYS A 58 0.08 -5.44 4.06
C CYS A 58 -0.30 -6.80 4.60
N ASP A 59 0.13 -7.09 5.83
CA ASP A 59 -0.30 -8.29 6.56
C ASP A 59 -1.24 -7.85 7.69
N LEU A 60 -2.42 -8.45 7.72
CA LEU A 60 -3.48 -8.11 8.67
C LEU A 60 -4.00 -9.39 9.36
N ASP A 61 -4.48 -9.24 10.60
CA ASP A 61 -4.96 -10.39 11.39
C ASP A 61 -6.17 -11.07 10.78
N SER A 62 -7.06 -10.31 10.13
CA SER A 62 -8.38 -10.79 9.71
C SER A 62 -8.99 -9.89 8.65
N LEU A 63 -10.13 -10.31 8.09
CA LEU A 63 -10.92 -9.48 7.18
C LEU A 63 -11.50 -8.26 7.91
N GLU A 64 -11.82 -8.38 9.20
CA GLU A 64 -12.27 -7.23 10.00
C GLU A 64 -11.15 -6.19 10.13
N ALA A 65 -9.92 -6.63 10.33
CA ALA A 65 -8.77 -5.74 10.37
C ALA A 65 -8.55 -5.03 9.02
N LEU A 66 -8.74 -5.76 7.92
CA LEU A 66 -8.66 -5.17 6.57
C LEU A 66 -9.72 -4.10 6.38
N ALA A 67 -10.96 -4.35 6.81
CA ALA A 67 -12.04 -3.36 6.74
C ALA A 67 -11.71 -2.11 7.56
N ALA A 68 -11.21 -2.27 8.77
CA ALA A 68 -10.79 -1.15 9.62
C ALA A 68 -9.66 -0.34 8.97
N TYR A 69 -8.70 -1.02 8.35
CA TYR A 69 -7.61 -0.38 7.62
C TYR A 69 -8.14 0.44 6.44
N GLN A 70 -9.10 -0.10 5.68
CA GLN A 70 -9.69 0.62 4.54
C GLN A 70 -10.36 1.92 4.95
N ASP A 71 -10.96 1.97 6.14
CA ASP A 71 -11.68 3.14 6.64
C ASP A 71 -10.83 4.06 7.53
N TYR A 72 -9.60 3.69 7.81
CA TYR A 72 -8.70 4.47 8.64
C TYR A 72 -8.43 5.83 7.96
N PRO A 73 -8.68 6.98 8.64
CA PRO A 73 -8.62 8.28 7.97
C PRO A 73 -7.32 8.59 7.22
N PRO A 74 -6.12 8.35 7.77
CA PRO A 74 -4.89 8.53 6.99
C PRO A 74 -4.81 7.66 5.74
N HIS A 75 -5.39 6.45 5.77
CA HIS A 75 -5.42 5.58 4.60
C HIS A 75 -6.42 6.08 3.56
N VAL A 76 -7.56 6.61 3.98
CA VAL A 76 -8.53 7.24 3.07
C VAL A 76 -7.89 8.44 2.37
N ALA A 77 -7.14 9.26 3.10
CA ALA A 77 -6.40 10.38 2.52
C ALA A 77 -5.37 9.90 1.49
N PHE A 78 -4.65 8.81 1.78
CA PHE A 78 -3.73 8.20 0.83
C PHE A 78 -4.45 7.71 -0.43
N LYS A 79 -5.58 7.05 -0.29
CA LYS A 79 -6.35 6.56 -1.45
C LYS A 79 -6.76 7.70 -2.39
N ASN A 80 -7.16 8.83 -1.83
CA ASN A 80 -7.53 10.01 -2.61
C ASN A 80 -6.32 10.60 -3.34
N TRP A 81 -5.18 10.67 -2.67
CA TRP A 81 -3.92 11.09 -3.27
C TRP A 81 -3.50 10.13 -4.40
N ALA A 82 -3.61 8.83 -4.16
CA ALA A 82 -3.19 7.80 -5.12
C ALA A 82 -3.98 7.83 -6.42
N LYS A 83 -5.26 8.19 -6.37
CA LYS A 83 -6.08 8.33 -7.58
C LYS A 83 -5.52 9.33 -8.58
N GLU A 84 -4.82 10.35 -8.10
CA GLU A 84 -4.24 11.40 -8.93
C GLU A 84 -2.80 11.10 -9.35
N HIS A 85 -2.08 10.27 -8.60
CA HIS A 85 -0.65 10.04 -8.78
C HIS A 85 -0.31 8.66 -9.32
N PHE A 86 -1.21 7.69 -9.18
CA PHE A 86 -1.05 6.32 -9.65
C PHE A 86 -2.16 5.95 -10.64
N LYS A 87 -1.87 4.93 -11.45
CA LYS A 87 -2.82 4.35 -12.41
C LYS A 87 -2.65 2.84 -12.48
N GLU A 88 -3.49 2.15 -13.26
CA GLU A 88 -3.41 0.71 -13.50
C GLU A 88 -3.40 -0.12 -12.21
N ARG A 89 -4.31 0.21 -11.30
CA ARG A 89 -4.41 -0.45 -10.00
C ARG A 89 -4.81 -1.92 -10.14
N CYS A 90 -4.03 -2.81 -9.53
CA CYS A 90 -4.37 -4.23 -9.35
C CYS A 90 -4.36 -4.56 -7.87
N CYS A 91 -5.25 -5.43 -7.43
CA CYS A 91 -5.36 -5.80 -6.01
C CYS A 91 -5.72 -7.27 -5.86
N VAL A 92 -5.14 -7.92 -4.87
CA VAL A 92 -5.55 -9.25 -4.44
C VAL A 92 -5.36 -9.37 -2.92
N ASP A 93 -6.32 -10.01 -2.27
CA ASP A 93 -6.26 -10.31 -0.84
C ASP A 93 -6.17 -11.82 -0.67
N LEU A 94 -5.09 -12.28 -0.07
CA LEU A 94 -4.83 -13.70 0.11
C LEU A 94 -4.97 -14.08 1.57
N GLU A 95 -5.60 -15.25 1.82
CA GLU A 95 -5.46 -15.88 3.12
C GLU A 95 -4.15 -16.65 3.13
N VAL A 96 -3.29 -16.37 4.10
CA VAL A 96 -1.99 -17.02 4.23
C VAL A 96 -1.82 -17.62 5.62
N SER A 97 -1.12 -18.75 5.69
CA SER A 97 -0.75 -19.36 6.95
C SER A 97 0.47 -18.66 7.53
N GLU A 98 0.51 -18.60 8.84
CA GLU A 98 1.67 -18.05 9.54
C GLU A 98 2.77 -19.07 9.75
#